data_728c1f037b3f05655a859bfc89e2a2bb
#
_entry.id   728c1f037b3f05655a859bfc89e2a2bb
#
_cell.length_a   1.000
_cell.length_b   1.000
_cell.length_c   1.000
_cell.angle_alpha   90.00
_cell.angle_beta   90.00
_cell.angle_gamma   90.00
#
_symmetry.space_group_name_H-M   'P 1'
#
loop_
_entity.id
_entity.type
_entity.pdbx_description
1 polymer ?
#
loop_
_entity_poly.entity_id
_entity_poly.type
_entity_poly.pdbx_seq_one_letter_code
_entity_poly.pdbx_strand_id
1 'polypeptide(L)'
;MFDESFAFPSGLLHPVPGATGRVAVIGAGVAGLVTAYELQRRGFGIVLYERSNQPGGRVRTHRFWDGTHADLGAMRIPGNHHCVLHYVSEFGLRTRPFVNFNPDAYYHLRGRRARVQEVHALHPAFSLRATEKQDPVRILDRLLRAAWETLTPDQRQRVLDGHWDDPALDRLVSVSLWQYVHEHLSQDAWDLLGHASGLVHYEQSSLLEVLVDYFGLFHAGQVELVDGTDRLVHAFVRQLRPRTLQLSTQIDELALTRRGVRVHGRRLGGTITEDVDFVVCCVPVPALDQISIRPGLPHHQRHAIRGISYASSTKTLVHTKRRGWELDDRIFGGGSFTDMPIQQCWYPSDNARPVDGRTNGSTVGRRRWVARDTQRSHEPAVLVGAYLWGANARRFTTLPPADRDLLVLKCLERLHPGILRDADDIVHWNWDDQVGMGGGAFAHLAPGEHTRYLTGLGTPHPTDDPRIFFAGEHLSGAHAWMQGAAQSALAAVGQVLDRGQHADDTARLRAG
;
A
#
# COMPACT_ATOMS: atom_id res chain seq x y z
N MET A 1 8.05 -20.52 -8.87
CA MET A 1 7.38 -19.21 -8.93
C MET A 1 5.93 -19.55 -8.77
N PHE A 2 5.27 -19.02 -7.74
CA PHE A 2 3.83 -19.23 -7.55
C PHE A 2 3.13 -18.42 -8.66
N ASP A 3 2.23 -19.05 -9.40
CA ASP A 3 1.51 -18.44 -10.53
C ASP A 3 0.19 -17.83 -10.06
N GLU A 4 0.20 -17.32 -8.83
CA GLU A 4 -0.95 -16.71 -8.17
C GLU A 4 -1.04 -15.24 -8.64
N SER A 5 -2.21 -14.82 -9.08
CA SER A 5 -2.38 -13.48 -9.66
C SER A 5 -3.66 -12.81 -9.19
N PHE A 6 -3.61 -11.49 -9.12
CA PHE A 6 -4.77 -10.63 -8.86
C PHE A 6 -5.42 -10.24 -10.17
N ALA A 7 -6.17 -11.14 -10.78
CA ALA A 7 -6.80 -10.90 -12.07
C ALA A 7 -7.82 -9.76 -12.03
N PHE A 8 -7.86 -8.96 -13.10
CA PHE A 8 -8.95 -8.02 -13.29
C PHE A 8 -10.24 -8.80 -13.58
N PRO A 9 -11.38 -8.51 -12.91
CA PRO A 9 -12.62 -9.26 -13.11
C PRO A 9 -13.08 -9.20 -14.57
N SER A 10 -13.18 -10.34 -15.24
CA SER A 10 -13.51 -10.44 -16.67
C SER A 10 -14.86 -9.81 -17.01
N GLY A 11 -15.86 -9.93 -16.13
CA GLY A 11 -17.19 -9.31 -16.30
C GLY A 11 -17.19 -7.78 -16.27
N LEU A 12 -16.10 -7.16 -15.81
CA LEU A 12 -15.95 -5.70 -15.76
C LEU A 12 -15.03 -5.12 -16.86
N LEU A 13 -14.40 -5.96 -17.68
CA LEU A 13 -13.50 -5.51 -18.75
C LEU A 13 -14.20 -4.65 -19.81
N HIS A 14 -15.44 -5.01 -20.14
CA HIS A 14 -16.22 -4.33 -21.17
C HIS A 14 -17.45 -3.67 -20.53
N PRO A 15 -17.39 -2.36 -20.19
CA PRO A 15 -18.54 -1.68 -19.61
C PRO A 15 -19.69 -1.61 -20.62
N VAL A 16 -20.85 -2.11 -20.23
CA VAL A 16 -22.10 -1.94 -21.00
C VAL A 16 -22.85 -0.75 -20.39
N PRO A 17 -23.00 0.37 -21.12
CA PRO A 17 -23.82 1.49 -20.67
C PRO A 17 -25.27 1.09 -20.58
N GLY A 18 -26.02 1.66 -19.63
CA GLY A 18 -27.49 1.41 -19.51
C GLY A 18 -27.98 1.43 -18.08
N ALA A 19 -27.04 1.41 -17.10
CA ALA A 19 -27.40 1.60 -15.71
C ALA A 19 -27.91 3.02 -15.48
N THR A 20 -28.93 3.15 -14.65
CA THR A 20 -29.53 4.42 -14.25
C THR A 20 -29.37 4.59 -12.75
N GLY A 21 -29.41 5.83 -12.27
CA GLY A 21 -29.33 6.16 -10.86
C GLY A 21 -28.12 7.01 -10.52
N ARG A 22 -28.08 7.46 -9.28
CA ARG A 22 -27.08 8.36 -8.73
C ARG A 22 -26.29 7.67 -7.61
N VAL A 23 -24.98 7.72 -7.67
CA VAL A 23 -24.10 7.10 -6.68
C VAL A 23 -23.19 8.15 -6.07
N ALA A 24 -23.17 8.22 -4.74
CA ALA A 24 -22.15 8.97 -4.01
C ALA A 24 -20.99 8.04 -3.65
N VAL A 25 -19.78 8.44 -3.99
CA VAL A 25 -18.54 7.76 -3.61
C VAL A 25 -17.85 8.63 -2.56
N ILE A 26 -17.50 8.03 -1.41
CA ILE A 26 -16.90 8.75 -0.28
C ILE A 26 -15.41 8.39 -0.19
N GLY A 27 -14.54 9.37 -0.44
CA GLY A 27 -13.10 9.23 -0.47
C GLY A 27 -12.54 9.07 -1.90
N ALA A 28 -11.67 10.00 -2.32
CA ALA A 28 -11.02 10.01 -3.63
C ALA A 28 -9.61 9.40 -3.61
N GLY A 29 -9.39 8.34 -2.81
CA GLY A 29 -8.24 7.44 -2.93
C GLY A 29 -8.39 6.51 -4.14
N VAL A 30 -7.46 5.56 -4.33
CA VAL A 30 -7.50 4.62 -5.46
C VAL A 30 -8.84 3.87 -5.52
N ALA A 31 -9.35 3.37 -4.40
CA ALA A 31 -10.64 2.66 -4.38
C ALA A 31 -11.79 3.54 -4.88
N GLY A 32 -11.90 4.77 -4.38
CA GLY A 32 -12.97 5.68 -4.81
C GLY A 32 -12.83 6.15 -6.25
N LEU A 33 -11.62 6.38 -6.73
CA LEU A 33 -11.36 6.75 -8.13
C LEU A 33 -11.72 5.63 -9.09
N VAL A 34 -11.34 4.37 -8.78
CA VAL A 34 -11.74 3.18 -9.55
C VAL A 34 -13.25 3.03 -9.54
N THR A 35 -13.89 3.08 -8.37
CA THR A 35 -15.35 2.98 -8.23
C THR A 35 -16.07 4.04 -9.07
N ALA A 36 -15.67 5.31 -8.94
CA ALA A 36 -16.28 6.42 -9.66
C ALA A 36 -16.13 6.26 -11.19
N TYR A 37 -14.92 5.90 -11.65
CA TYR A 37 -14.62 5.70 -13.06
C TYR A 37 -15.44 4.55 -13.65
N GLU A 38 -15.50 3.40 -12.99
CA GLU A 38 -16.15 2.21 -13.49
C GLU A 38 -17.69 2.35 -13.50
N LEU A 39 -18.28 2.95 -12.46
CA LEU A 39 -19.73 3.21 -12.44
C LEU A 39 -20.13 4.30 -13.43
N GLN A 40 -19.31 5.35 -13.61
CA GLN A 40 -19.56 6.39 -14.60
C GLN A 40 -19.60 5.83 -16.03
N ARG A 41 -18.67 4.91 -16.37
CA ARG A 41 -18.63 4.25 -17.70
C ARG A 41 -19.88 3.43 -17.99
N ARG A 42 -20.56 2.95 -16.94
CA ARG A 42 -21.78 2.12 -17.03
C ARG A 42 -23.08 2.93 -17.01
N GLY A 43 -22.99 4.25 -16.88
CA GLY A 43 -24.13 5.15 -17.04
C GLY A 43 -24.59 5.85 -15.76
N PHE A 44 -24.09 5.47 -14.58
CA PHE A 44 -24.48 6.12 -13.34
C PHE A 44 -24.07 7.61 -13.29
N GLY A 45 -24.91 8.43 -12.66
CA GLY A 45 -24.56 9.77 -12.24
C GLY A 45 -23.69 9.69 -10.96
N ILE A 46 -22.45 10.17 -11.01
CA ILE A 46 -21.49 10.05 -9.90
C ILE A 46 -21.25 11.40 -9.24
N VAL A 47 -21.24 11.41 -7.92
CA VAL A 47 -20.58 12.44 -7.10
C VAL A 47 -19.51 11.77 -6.24
N LEU A 48 -18.28 12.28 -6.28
CA LEU A 48 -17.13 11.77 -5.53
C LEU A 48 -16.67 12.82 -4.53
N TYR A 49 -16.84 12.53 -3.25
CA TYR A 49 -16.49 13.43 -2.17
C TYR A 49 -15.11 13.10 -1.59
N GLU A 50 -14.28 14.11 -1.42
CA GLU A 50 -12.97 14.01 -0.80
C GLU A 50 -12.79 15.08 0.29
N ARG A 51 -12.42 14.65 1.49
CA ARG A 51 -12.22 15.54 2.65
C ARG A 51 -11.03 16.47 2.47
N SER A 52 -9.96 15.99 1.85
CA SER A 52 -8.75 16.79 1.61
C SER A 52 -8.91 17.74 0.42
N ASN A 53 -7.97 18.65 0.27
CA ASN A 53 -7.91 19.59 -0.85
C ASN A 53 -7.33 18.99 -2.14
N GLN A 54 -7.02 17.68 -2.13
CA GLN A 54 -6.48 16.98 -3.30
C GLN A 54 -6.88 15.49 -3.26
N PRO A 55 -7.08 14.85 -4.43
CA PRO A 55 -7.36 13.43 -4.52
C PRO A 55 -6.11 12.58 -4.33
N GLY A 56 -6.29 11.25 -4.22
CA GLY A 56 -5.23 10.25 -4.22
C GLY A 56 -5.09 9.50 -2.90
N GLY A 57 -5.54 10.08 -1.78
CA GLY A 57 -5.39 9.46 -0.47
C GLY A 57 -3.90 9.12 -0.20
N ARG A 58 -3.59 7.83 -0.09
CA ARG A 58 -2.22 7.30 0.17
C ARG A 58 -1.31 7.21 -1.06
N VAL A 59 -1.76 7.68 -2.20
CA VAL A 59 -0.95 7.89 -3.41
C VAL A 59 -0.64 9.37 -3.52
N ARG A 60 0.58 9.73 -3.16
CA ARG A 60 1.02 11.13 -3.10
C ARG A 60 2.49 11.25 -3.45
N THR A 61 2.81 12.12 -4.40
CA THR A 61 4.16 12.47 -4.82
C THR A 61 4.50 13.88 -4.36
N HIS A 62 5.65 14.05 -3.70
CA HIS A 62 6.20 15.37 -3.42
C HIS A 62 7.13 15.79 -4.56
N ARG A 63 7.04 17.06 -4.97
CA ARG A 63 7.92 17.67 -5.97
C ARG A 63 8.65 18.83 -5.34
N PHE A 64 9.97 18.80 -5.46
CA PHE A 64 10.83 19.88 -5.04
C PHE A 64 10.83 21.02 -6.08
N TRP A 65 11.42 22.12 -5.71
CA TRP A 65 11.45 23.38 -6.49
C TRP A 65 12.12 23.23 -7.87
N ASP A 66 13.05 22.29 -8.01
CA ASP A 66 13.76 21.98 -9.27
C ASP A 66 13.05 20.93 -10.15
N GLY A 67 11.89 20.43 -9.71
CA GLY A 67 11.11 19.40 -10.40
C GLY A 67 11.49 17.97 -10.05
N THR A 68 12.56 17.75 -9.28
CA THR A 68 12.84 16.42 -8.70
C THR A 68 11.72 15.99 -7.77
N HIS A 69 11.50 14.69 -7.65
CA HIS A 69 10.35 14.19 -6.89
C HIS A 69 10.60 12.82 -6.27
N ALA A 70 9.83 12.50 -5.24
CA ALA A 70 9.71 11.15 -4.70
C ALA A 70 8.31 10.92 -4.10
N ASP A 71 7.95 9.65 -3.95
CA ASP A 71 6.63 9.26 -3.45
C ASP A 71 6.61 9.18 -1.93
N LEU A 72 5.72 9.96 -1.33
CA LEU A 72 5.44 9.97 0.11
C LEU A 72 4.62 8.74 0.54
N GLY A 73 3.79 8.21 -0.38
CA GLY A 73 2.96 7.02 -0.18
C GLY A 73 3.44 5.82 -0.99
N ALA A 74 2.51 5.22 -1.75
CA ALA A 74 2.81 4.14 -2.67
C ALA A 74 3.88 4.56 -3.68
N MET A 75 4.90 3.74 -3.89
CA MET A 75 6.06 4.09 -4.73
C MET A 75 6.44 3.02 -5.75
N ARG A 76 5.78 1.86 -5.73
CA ARG A 76 6.10 0.71 -6.57
C ARG A 76 4.86 -0.13 -6.84
N ILE A 77 4.85 -0.84 -7.97
CA ILE A 77 3.77 -1.71 -8.42
C ILE A 77 4.38 -3.06 -8.80
N PRO A 78 4.15 -4.13 -8.05
CA PRO A 78 4.52 -5.48 -8.44
C PRO A 78 3.87 -5.93 -9.75
N GLY A 79 4.56 -6.77 -10.52
CA GLY A 79 4.14 -7.19 -11.86
C GLY A 79 2.88 -8.08 -11.90
N ASN A 80 2.47 -8.63 -10.74
CA ASN A 80 1.23 -9.38 -10.60
C ASN A 80 0.04 -8.54 -10.09
N HIS A 81 0.21 -7.24 -9.92
CA HIS A 81 -0.86 -6.32 -9.52
C HIS A 81 -1.73 -5.94 -10.73
N HIS A 82 -2.44 -6.92 -11.28
CA HIS A 82 -3.11 -6.79 -12.58
C HIS A 82 -4.24 -5.75 -12.60
N CYS A 83 -4.94 -5.52 -11.48
CA CYS A 83 -5.98 -4.47 -11.44
C CYS A 83 -5.36 -3.07 -11.58
N VAL A 84 -4.24 -2.80 -10.89
CA VAL A 84 -3.55 -1.52 -11.01
C VAL A 84 -2.88 -1.38 -12.37
N LEU A 85 -2.19 -2.43 -12.83
CA LEU A 85 -1.49 -2.43 -14.12
C LEU A 85 -2.45 -2.31 -15.30
N HIS A 86 -3.68 -2.80 -15.17
CA HIS A 86 -4.75 -2.57 -16.15
C HIS A 86 -4.96 -1.06 -16.38
N TYR A 87 -5.17 -0.29 -15.31
CA TYR A 87 -5.38 1.15 -15.43
C TYR A 87 -4.11 1.91 -15.85
N VAL A 88 -2.93 1.46 -15.43
CA VAL A 88 -1.66 2.01 -15.92
C VAL A 88 -1.57 1.88 -17.43
N SER A 89 -1.93 0.72 -17.98
CA SER A 89 -1.97 0.46 -19.41
C SER A 89 -3.09 1.23 -20.11
N GLU A 90 -4.31 1.21 -19.57
CA GLU A 90 -5.49 1.88 -20.14
C GLU A 90 -5.27 3.39 -20.30
N PHE A 91 -4.59 4.01 -19.34
CA PHE A 91 -4.27 5.44 -19.38
C PHE A 91 -2.95 5.77 -20.08
N GLY A 92 -2.26 4.79 -20.64
CA GLY A 92 -0.99 4.99 -21.34
C GLY A 92 0.12 5.55 -20.45
N LEU A 93 0.13 5.22 -19.16
CA LEU A 93 1.12 5.73 -18.22
C LEU A 93 2.45 5.01 -18.41
N ARG A 94 3.54 5.78 -18.45
CA ARG A 94 4.88 5.24 -18.60
C ARG A 94 5.39 4.66 -17.30
N THR A 95 5.97 3.47 -17.37
CA THR A 95 6.62 2.79 -16.25
C THR A 95 8.11 2.59 -16.53
N ARG A 96 8.86 2.37 -15.44
CA ARG A 96 10.25 1.87 -15.51
C ARG A 96 10.45 0.84 -14.40
N PRO A 97 11.47 -0.04 -14.51
CA PRO A 97 11.79 -0.99 -13.47
C PRO A 97 12.05 -0.27 -12.13
N PHE A 98 11.43 -0.74 -11.07
CA PHE A 98 11.79 -0.37 -9.70
C PHE A 98 12.84 -1.34 -9.18
N VAL A 99 13.97 -0.82 -8.73
CA VAL A 99 15.04 -1.64 -8.15
C VAL A 99 14.69 -1.93 -6.70
N ASN A 100 14.16 -3.12 -6.45
CA ASN A 100 13.79 -3.53 -5.10
C ASN A 100 15.00 -4.07 -4.31
N PHE A 101 15.91 -4.74 -4.97
CA PHE A 101 17.10 -5.32 -4.37
C PHE A 101 18.36 -4.88 -5.11
N ASN A 102 19.36 -4.40 -4.36
CA ASN A 102 20.65 -4.02 -4.92
C ASN A 102 21.78 -4.62 -4.08
N PRO A 103 22.60 -5.55 -4.62
CA PRO A 103 23.71 -6.17 -3.89
C PRO A 103 24.79 -5.18 -3.46
N ASP A 104 24.88 -4.02 -4.15
CA ASP A 104 25.84 -2.97 -3.84
C ASP A 104 25.35 -1.98 -2.78
N ALA A 105 24.05 -2.03 -2.36
CA ALA A 105 23.51 -1.28 -1.24
C ALA A 105 24.09 -1.77 0.10
N TYR A 106 23.70 -1.15 1.21
CA TYR A 106 24.28 -1.42 2.51
C TYR A 106 23.30 -2.05 3.50
N TYR A 107 23.85 -2.92 4.35
CA TYR A 107 23.35 -3.18 5.70
C TYR A 107 24.21 -2.41 6.71
N HIS A 108 23.57 -1.72 7.65
CA HIS A 108 24.24 -1.10 8.79
C HIS A 108 23.59 -1.62 10.09
N LEU A 109 24.20 -2.63 10.69
CA LEU A 109 23.65 -3.33 11.84
C LEU A 109 24.68 -3.43 12.96
N ARG A 110 24.25 -3.19 14.19
CA ARG A 110 25.10 -3.22 15.40
C ARG A 110 26.41 -2.42 15.23
N GLY A 111 26.29 -1.22 14.61
CA GLY A 111 27.39 -0.31 14.37
C GLY A 111 28.38 -0.73 13.27
N ARG A 112 28.09 -1.80 12.53
CA ARG A 112 28.89 -2.29 11.39
C ARG A 112 28.16 -2.07 10.08
N ARG A 113 28.90 -1.60 9.07
CA ARG A 113 28.40 -1.44 7.70
C ARG A 113 29.03 -2.47 6.78
N ALA A 114 28.21 -3.15 5.98
CA ALA A 114 28.67 -4.07 4.94
C ALA A 114 27.78 -3.94 3.70
N ARG A 115 28.31 -4.27 2.53
CA ARG A 115 27.47 -4.41 1.33
C ARG A 115 26.47 -5.56 1.54
N VAL A 116 25.31 -5.47 0.89
CA VAL A 116 24.29 -6.52 0.95
C VAL A 116 24.87 -7.86 0.50
N GLN A 117 25.68 -7.88 -0.57
CA GLN A 117 26.38 -9.08 -1.05
C GLN A 117 27.48 -9.60 -0.11
N GLU A 118 27.90 -8.79 0.85
CA GLU A 118 28.96 -9.09 1.80
C GLU A 118 28.41 -9.26 3.23
N VAL A 119 27.14 -9.61 3.36
CA VAL A 119 26.42 -9.71 4.65
C VAL A 119 27.14 -10.61 5.67
N HIS A 120 27.94 -11.58 5.23
CA HIS A 120 28.74 -12.44 6.10
C HIS A 120 29.78 -11.65 6.96
N ALA A 121 30.18 -10.45 6.52
CA ALA A 121 31.05 -9.57 7.30
C ALA A 121 30.37 -9.03 8.58
N LEU A 122 29.05 -9.12 8.66
CA LEU A 122 28.27 -8.75 9.85
C LEU A 122 28.16 -9.90 10.86
N HIS A 123 28.32 -11.16 10.44
CA HIS A 123 28.13 -12.33 11.30
C HIS A 123 28.90 -12.26 12.65
N PRO A 124 30.14 -11.72 12.72
CA PRO A 124 30.84 -11.60 14.00
C PRO A 124 30.19 -10.68 15.05
N ALA A 125 29.22 -9.86 14.63
CA ALA A 125 28.44 -9.01 15.54
C ALA A 125 27.22 -9.72 16.16
N PHE A 126 26.93 -10.98 15.74
CA PHE A 126 25.78 -11.76 16.14
C PHE A 126 26.20 -13.14 16.65
N SER A 127 25.55 -13.64 17.70
CA SER A 127 25.76 -15.00 18.25
C SER A 127 24.98 -16.05 17.44
N LEU A 128 25.38 -16.25 16.18
CA LEU A 128 24.71 -17.14 15.25
C LEU A 128 25.11 -18.61 15.44
N ARG A 129 24.13 -19.51 15.37
CA ARG A 129 24.37 -20.96 15.25
C ARG A 129 25.02 -21.26 13.90
N ALA A 130 25.69 -22.40 13.78
CA ALA A 130 26.35 -22.80 12.52
C ALA A 130 25.39 -22.81 11.31
N THR A 131 24.16 -23.26 11.53
CA THR A 131 23.08 -23.31 10.51
C THR A 131 22.52 -21.94 10.14
N GLU A 132 22.76 -20.92 10.96
CA GLU A 132 22.28 -19.54 10.77
C GLU A 132 23.30 -18.65 10.06
N LYS A 133 24.55 -19.13 9.88
CA LYS A 133 25.63 -18.42 9.19
C LYS A 133 25.49 -18.55 7.67
N GLN A 134 24.34 -18.19 7.14
CA GLN A 134 24.02 -18.21 5.72
C GLN A 134 23.52 -16.83 5.27
N ASP A 135 23.17 -16.68 3.99
CA ASP A 135 22.52 -15.50 3.48
C ASP A 135 21.15 -15.31 4.18
N PRO A 136 20.89 -14.17 4.84
CA PRO A 136 19.66 -13.92 5.59
C PRO A 136 18.39 -14.09 4.74
N VAL A 137 18.40 -13.57 3.53
CA VAL A 137 17.23 -13.63 2.62
C VAL A 137 16.90 -15.09 2.29
N ARG A 138 17.91 -15.94 2.09
CA ARG A 138 17.68 -17.36 1.82
C ARG A 138 17.14 -18.15 3.01
N ILE A 139 17.62 -17.82 4.22
CA ILE A 139 17.08 -18.47 5.44
C ILE A 139 15.61 -18.10 5.58
N LEU A 140 15.31 -16.81 5.45
CA LEU A 140 13.97 -16.29 5.60
C LEU A 140 13.02 -16.83 4.53
N ASP A 141 13.43 -16.82 3.24
CA ASP A 141 12.62 -17.37 2.15
C ASP A 141 12.29 -18.84 2.40
N ARG A 142 13.27 -19.65 2.79
CA ARG A 142 13.05 -21.07 3.11
C ARG A 142 12.08 -21.25 4.27
N LEU A 143 12.21 -20.46 5.33
CA LEU A 143 11.36 -20.54 6.51
C LEU A 143 9.92 -20.17 6.21
N LEU A 144 9.71 -19.00 5.56
CA LEU A 144 8.38 -18.55 5.20
C LEU A 144 7.73 -19.45 4.13
N ARG A 145 8.52 -19.94 3.17
CA ARG A 145 8.06 -20.88 2.14
C ARG A 145 7.53 -22.17 2.75
N ALA A 146 8.20 -22.73 3.76
CA ALA A 146 7.71 -23.92 4.45
C ALA A 146 6.32 -23.71 5.08
N ALA A 147 6.02 -22.51 5.60
CA ALA A 147 4.69 -22.19 6.09
C ALA A 147 3.68 -21.97 4.95
N TRP A 148 4.07 -21.25 3.87
CA TRP A 148 3.20 -20.96 2.73
C TRP A 148 2.80 -22.23 1.96
N GLU A 149 3.71 -23.19 1.84
CA GLU A 149 3.49 -24.47 1.15
C GLU A 149 2.63 -25.46 1.94
N THR A 150 2.27 -25.17 3.19
CA THR A 150 1.22 -25.93 3.90
C THR A 150 -0.16 -25.76 3.25
N LEU A 151 -0.37 -24.65 2.54
CA LEU A 151 -1.59 -24.36 1.78
C LEU A 151 -1.50 -24.94 0.36
N THR A 152 -2.60 -25.46 -0.14
CA THR A 152 -2.75 -25.82 -1.56
C THR A 152 -2.76 -24.57 -2.44
N PRO A 153 -2.48 -24.69 -3.75
CA PRO A 153 -2.59 -23.55 -4.68
C PRO A 153 -3.97 -22.89 -4.66
N ASP A 154 -5.05 -23.67 -4.58
CA ASP A 154 -6.40 -23.13 -4.48
C ASP A 154 -6.64 -22.33 -3.20
N GLN A 155 -6.18 -22.85 -2.05
CA GLN A 155 -6.27 -22.13 -0.77
C GLN A 155 -5.49 -20.82 -0.80
N ARG A 156 -4.29 -20.81 -1.40
CA ARG A 156 -3.50 -19.59 -1.57
C ARG A 156 -4.23 -18.56 -2.44
N GLN A 157 -4.81 -19.00 -3.56
CA GLN A 157 -5.59 -18.10 -4.43
C GLN A 157 -6.80 -17.54 -3.69
N ARG A 158 -7.55 -18.36 -2.96
CA ARG A 158 -8.69 -17.90 -2.14
C ARG A 158 -8.28 -16.85 -1.10
N VAL A 159 -7.12 -17.01 -0.46
CA VAL A 159 -6.58 -16.00 0.46
C VAL A 159 -6.31 -14.67 -0.27
N LEU A 160 -5.70 -14.71 -1.45
CA LEU A 160 -5.45 -13.52 -2.26
C LEU A 160 -6.76 -12.84 -2.74
N ASP A 161 -7.81 -13.63 -2.93
CA ASP A 161 -9.15 -13.14 -3.28
C ASP A 161 -9.93 -12.62 -2.06
N GLY A 162 -9.34 -12.68 -0.85
CA GLY A 162 -9.93 -12.14 0.38
C GLY A 162 -10.85 -13.13 1.12
N HIS A 163 -10.66 -14.44 0.94
CA HIS A 163 -11.41 -15.48 1.64
C HIS A 163 -10.60 -16.04 2.82
N TRP A 164 -11.10 -15.84 4.04
CA TRP A 164 -10.40 -16.14 5.30
C TRP A 164 -11.05 -17.22 6.16
N ASP A 165 -12.05 -17.91 5.63
CA ASP A 165 -12.93 -18.86 6.34
C ASP A 165 -12.49 -20.32 6.26
N ASP A 166 -11.29 -20.59 5.72
CA ASP A 166 -10.75 -21.96 5.60
C ASP A 166 -10.04 -22.37 6.90
N PRO A 167 -10.42 -23.49 7.55
CA PRO A 167 -9.75 -23.99 8.76
C PRO A 167 -8.25 -24.27 8.60
N ALA A 168 -7.77 -24.52 7.37
CA ALA A 168 -6.33 -24.67 7.09
C ALA A 168 -5.53 -23.41 7.42
N LEU A 169 -6.18 -22.26 7.53
CA LEU A 169 -5.56 -20.97 7.88
C LEU A 169 -5.39 -20.77 9.39
N ASP A 170 -6.06 -21.55 10.25
CA ASP A 170 -6.16 -21.30 11.69
C ASP A 170 -4.81 -21.05 12.37
N ARG A 171 -3.81 -21.88 12.08
CA ARG A 171 -2.47 -21.68 12.63
C ARG A 171 -1.81 -20.41 12.07
N LEU A 172 -1.94 -20.15 10.77
CA LEU A 172 -1.28 -19.03 10.10
C LEU A 172 -1.88 -17.69 10.53
N VAL A 173 -3.17 -17.66 10.84
CA VAL A 173 -3.85 -16.44 11.33
C VAL A 173 -3.66 -16.22 12.82
N SER A 174 -3.41 -17.27 13.63
CA SER A 174 -3.37 -17.18 15.09
C SER A 174 -1.99 -16.91 15.69
N VAL A 175 -0.90 -17.17 14.93
CA VAL A 175 0.47 -16.91 15.39
C VAL A 175 1.04 -15.65 14.75
N SER A 176 1.90 -14.94 15.48
CA SER A 176 2.64 -13.81 14.91
C SER A 176 3.87 -14.30 14.14
N LEU A 177 4.41 -13.44 13.24
CA LEU A 177 5.69 -13.71 12.60
C LEU A 177 6.78 -13.94 13.64
N TRP A 178 6.82 -13.14 14.72
CA TRP A 178 7.79 -13.27 15.81
C TRP A 178 7.72 -14.66 16.47
N GLN A 179 6.52 -15.14 16.84
CA GLN A 179 6.33 -16.46 17.42
C GLN A 179 6.83 -17.57 16.48
N TYR A 180 6.41 -17.52 15.21
CA TYR A 180 6.82 -18.52 14.22
C TYR A 180 8.34 -18.55 14.00
N VAL A 181 8.98 -17.40 13.90
CA VAL A 181 10.43 -17.32 13.69
C VAL A 181 11.19 -17.86 14.89
N HIS A 182 10.78 -17.57 16.12
CA HIS A 182 11.45 -18.01 17.34
C HIS A 182 11.30 -19.51 17.65
N GLU A 183 10.35 -20.17 17.01
CA GLU A 183 10.32 -21.66 17.02
C GLU A 183 11.51 -22.26 16.23
N HIS A 184 12.15 -21.52 15.32
CA HIS A 184 13.14 -22.03 14.36
C HIS A 184 14.51 -21.37 14.46
N LEU A 185 14.59 -20.12 14.85
CA LEU A 185 15.79 -19.30 14.83
C LEU A 185 16.13 -18.74 16.23
N SER A 186 17.41 -18.43 16.44
CA SER A 186 17.84 -17.66 17.61
C SER A 186 17.43 -16.20 17.50
N GLN A 187 17.40 -15.49 18.65
CA GLN A 187 17.12 -14.04 18.68
C GLN A 187 18.10 -13.27 17.78
N ASP A 188 19.40 -13.58 17.88
CA ASP A 188 20.44 -12.90 17.08
C ASP A 188 20.30 -13.17 15.58
N ALA A 189 19.85 -14.37 15.20
CA ALA A 189 19.50 -14.65 13.80
C ALA A 189 18.30 -13.82 13.35
N TRP A 190 17.26 -13.70 14.17
CA TRP A 190 16.11 -12.84 13.86
C TRP A 190 16.51 -11.36 13.76
N ASP A 191 17.32 -10.87 14.68
CA ASP A 191 17.82 -9.48 14.62
C ASP A 191 18.55 -9.19 13.29
N LEU A 192 19.36 -10.13 12.83
CA LEU A 192 20.04 -9.99 11.54
C LEU A 192 19.04 -10.08 10.36
N LEU A 193 18.23 -11.14 10.32
CA LEU A 193 17.32 -11.41 9.22
C LEU A 193 16.19 -10.38 9.12
N GLY A 194 15.59 -10.05 10.24
CA GLY A 194 14.45 -9.12 10.33
C GLY A 194 14.83 -7.72 9.86
N HIS A 195 16.01 -7.23 10.28
CA HIS A 195 16.50 -5.94 9.79
C HIS A 195 16.94 -6.02 8.33
N ALA A 196 17.69 -7.05 7.92
CA ALA A 196 18.18 -7.19 6.56
C ALA A 196 17.05 -7.32 5.51
N SER A 197 15.90 -7.84 5.90
CA SER A 197 14.70 -7.95 5.05
C SER A 197 13.70 -6.80 5.23
N GLY A 198 13.81 -6.03 6.31
CA GLY A 198 12.79 -5.07 6.73
C GLY A 198 11.58 -5.71 7.43
N LEU A 199 11.52 -7.05 7.58
CA LEU A 199 10.38 -7.74 8.20
C LEU A 199 10.30 -7.59 9.72
N VAL A 200 11.33 -7.06 10.37
CA VAL A 200 11.28 -6.70 11.79
C VAL A 200 10.09 -5.79 12.13
N HIS A 201 9.59 -5.03 11.17
CA HIS A 201 8.44 -4.14 11.36
C HIS A 201 7.10 -4.88 11.42
N TYR A 202 7.07 -6.12 10.93
CA TYR A 202 5.90 -6.99 10.85
C TYR A 202 5.91 -8.10 11.91
N GLU A 203 6.86 -8.09 12.83
CA GLU A 203 7.03 -9.18 13.81
C GLU A 203 5.78 -9.47 14.65
N GLN A 204 4.95 -8.45 14.92
CA GLN A 204 3.70 -8.57 15.67
C GLN A 204 2.47 -8.88 14.79
N SER A 205 2.63 -8.92 13.49
CA SER A 205 1.55 -9.23 12.55
C SER A 205 1.29 -10.72 12.49
N SER A 206 0.09 -11.11 12.08
CA SER A 206 -0.19 -12.53 11.86
C SER A 206 0.76 -13.10 10.81
N LEU A 207 1.12 -14.36 10.95
CA LEU A 207 1.99 -15.03 9.99
C LEU A 207 1.36 -15.04 8.59
N LEU A 208 0.04 -15.25 8.48
CA LEU A 208 -0.67 -15.22 7.20
C LEU A 208 -0.51 -13.88 6.49
N GLU A 209 -0.67 -12.77 7.22
CA GLU A 209 -0.49 -11.41 6.67
C GLU A 209 0.89 -11.24 6.01
N VAL A 210 1.93 -11.70 6.72
CA VAL A 210 3.32 -11.63 6.21
C VAL A 210 3.53 -12.56 5.02
N LEU A 211 2.96 -13.77 5.03
CA LEU A 211 3.09 -14.72 3.92
C LEU A 211 2.41 -14.21 2.65
N VAL A 212 1.24 -13.58 2.78
CA VAL A 212 0.53 -12.95 1.66
C VAL A 212 1.37 -11.81 1.08
N ASP A 213 1.88 -10.91 1.92
CA ASP A 213 2.73 -9.81 1.46
C ASP A 213 4.01 -10.34 0.78
N TYR A 214 4.68 -11.30 1.41
CA TYR A 214 5.97 -11.82 0.93
C TYR A 214 5.84 -12.62 -0.36
N PHE A 215 4.91 -13.56 -0.47
CA PHE A 215 4.78 -14.45 -1.63
C PHE A 215 3.75 -13.98 -2.65
N GLY A 216 2.61 -13.46 -2.19
CA GLY A 216 1.53 -13.04 -3.07
C GLY A 216 1.74 -11.66 -3.70
N LEU A 217 2.40 -10.74 -2.99
CA LEU A 217 2.42 -9.33 -3.39
C LEU A 217 3.80 -8.82 -3.80
N PHE A 218 4.87 -9.35 -3.22
CA PHE A 218 6.19 -8.71 -3.28
C PHE A 218 7.17 -9.34 -4.28
N HIS A 219 6.99 -10.59 -4.66
CA HIS A 219 7.98 -11.36 -5.44
C HIS A 219 7.96 -11.12 -6.95
N ALA A 220 6.93 -10.52 -7.50
CA ALA A 220 6.91 -10.18 -8.92
C ALA A 220 7.89 -9.04 -9.24
N GLY A 221 8.41 -9.02 -10.44
CA GLY A 221 9.20 -7.88 -10.93
C GLY A 221 8.42 -6.58 -10.72
N GLN A 222 9.06 -5.57 -10.12
CA GLN A 222 8.38 -4.34 -9.72
C GLN A 222 8.65 -3.22 -10.72
N VAL A 223 7.66 -2.36 -10.90
CA VAL A 223 7.77 -1.12 -11.68
C VAL A 223 7.38 0.09 -10.84
N GLU A 224 7.84 1.26 -11.24
CA GLU A 224 7.38 2.55 -10.75
C GLU A 224 6.86 3.39 -11.91
N LEU A 225 5.95 4.33 -11.62
CA LEU A 225 5.47 5.28 -12.61
C LEU A 225 6.51 6.38 -12.83
N VAL A 226 6.79 6.66 -14.09
CA VAL A 226 7.62 7.81 -14.45
C VAL A 226 6.89 9.09 -14.04
N ASP A 227 7.62 10.02 -13.40
CA ASP A 227 7.12 11.29 -12.87
C ASP A 227 6.21 11.18 -11.63
N GLY A 228 6.25 10.04 -10.91
CA GLY A 228 5.58 9.84 -9.63
C GLY A 228 4.26 9.07 -9.72
N THR A 229 3.94 8.37 -8.63
CA THR A 229 2.76 7.48 -8.57
C THR A 229 1.43 8.24 -8.62
N ASP A 230 1.40 9.52 -8.27
CA ASP A 230 0.20 10.39 -8.39
C ASP A 230 -0.25 10.60 -9.85
N ARG A 231 0.57 10.25 -10.85
CA ARG A 231 0.14 10.24 -12.27
C ARG A 231 -1.07 9.33 -12.51
N LEU A 232 -1.17 8.22 -11.79
CA LEU A 232 -2.35 7.35 -11.84
C LEU A 232 -3.59 8.07 -11.33
N VAL A 233 -3.48 8.76 -10.19
CA VAL A 233 -4.58 9.57 -9.62
C VAL A 233 -5.05 10.64 -10.60
N HIS A 234 -4.12 11.40 -11.15
CA HIS A 234 -4.43 12.44 -12.12
C HIS A 234 -5.04 11.89 -13.41
N ALA A 235 -4.63 10.69 -13.83
CA ALA A 235 -5.22 10.03 -14.98
C ALA A 235 -6.69 9.69 -14.75
N PHE A 236 -7.04 9.09 -13.61
CA PHE A 236 -8.43 8.86 -13.24
C PHE A 236 -9.25 10.15 -13.19
N VAL A 237 -8.75 11.18 -12.52
CA VAL A 237 -9.47 12.46 -12.41
C VAL A 237 -9.78 13.08 -13.77
N ARG A 238 -8.86 12.98 -14.74
CA ARG A 238 -9.10 13.45 -16.12
C ARG A 238 -10.20 12.70 -16.85
N GLN A 239 -10.52 11.46 -16.46
CA GLN A 239 -11.59 10.66 -17.06
C GLN A 239 -12.95 10.93 -16.42
N LEU A 240 -12.99 11.56 -15.25
CA LEU A 240 -14.26 11.88 -14.61
C LEU A 240 -14.94 13.07 -15.31
N ARG A 241 -16.27 13.03 -15.36
CA ARG A 241 -17.07 14.16 -15.88
C ARG A 241 -16.81 15.42 -15.04
N PRO A 242 -16.95 16.62 -15.63
CA PRO A 242 -16.83 17.87 -14.89
C PRO A 242 -17.75 17.88 -13.66
N ARG A 243 -17.22 18.41 -12.54
CA ARG A 243 -17.93 18.52 -11.26
C ARG A 243 -18.24 17.19 -10.54
N THR A 244 -17.78 16.05 -11.03
CA THR A 244 -17.91 14.77 -10.31
C THR A 244 -17.12 14.80 -9.00
N LEU A 245 -15.87 15.27 -9.04
CA LEU A 245 -15.00 15.34 -7.86
C LEU A 245 -15.27 16.63 -7.04
N GLN A 246 -15.59 16.45 -5.77
CA GLN A 246 -15.85 17.50 -4.78
C GLN A 246 -14.78 17.43 -3.69
N LEU A 247 -13.73 18.22 -3.82
CA LEU A 247 -12.65 18.32 -2.83
C LEU A 247 -13.07 19.16 -1.62
N SER A 248 -12.30 19.08 -0.53
CA SER A 248 -12.53 19.80 0.72
C SER A 248 -13.96 19.62 1.23
N THR A 249 -14.52 18.41 1.02
CA THR A 249 -15.90 18.06 1.39
C THR A 249 -15.87 16.83 2.28
N GLN A 250 -16.17 17.02 3.55
CA GLN A 250 -16.26 15.98 4.56
C GLN A 250 -17.69 15.47 4.67
N ILE A 251 -17.86 14.15 4.59
CA ILE A 251 -19.15 13.50 4.86
C ILE A 251 -19.20 13.11 6.33
N ASP A 252 -20.28 13.48 7.01
CA ASP A 252 -20.48 13.28 8.45
C ASP A 252 -21.56 12.22 8.74
N GLU A 253 -22.58 12.11 7.84
CA GLU A 253 -23.70 11.19 8.06
C GLU A 253 -24.20 10.60 6.73
N LEU A 254 -24.60 9.33 6.79
CA LEU A 254 -25.34 8.59 5.77
C LEU A 254 -26.63 8.06 6.38
N ALA A 255 -27.78 8.57 5.93
CA ALA A 255 -29.08 8.16 6.45
C ALA A 255 -29.88 7.42 5.37
N LEU A 256 -30.26 6.16 5.64
CA LEU A 256 -31.15 5.41 4.74
C LEU A 256 -32.50 6.11 4.62
N THR A 257 -33.03 6.18 3.40
CA THR A 257 -34.37 6.67 3.09
C THR A 257 -35.20 5.57 2.45
N ARG A 258 -36.45 5.82 2.18
CA ARG A 258 -37.30 4.83 1.47
C ARG A 258 -36.80 4.49 0.05
N ARG A 259 -36.01 5.35 -0.58
CA ARG A 259 -35.60 5.21 -1.99
C ARG A 259 -34.10 5.13 -2.21
N GLY A 260 -33.28 5.36 -1.18
CA GLY A 260 -31.82 5.41 -1.32
C GLY A 260 -31.15 5.88 -0.03
N VAL A 261 -30.17 6.74 -0.14
CA VAL A 261 -29.37 7.27 0.98
C VAL A 261 -29.32 8.78 0.91
N ARG A 262 -29.56 9.44 2.06
CA ARG A 262 -29.29 10.86 2.25
C ARG A 262 -27.89 11.04 2.77
N VAL A 263 -27.08 11.77 2.05
CA VAL A 263 -25.69 12.09 2.39
C VAL A 263 -25.66 13.48 2.98
N HIS A 264 -25.14 13.61 4.20
CA HIS A 264 -24.89 14.89 4.86
C HIS A 264 -23.39 15.11 5.07
N GLY A 265 -22.96 16.34 4.89
CA GLY A 265 -21.55 16.69 5.05
C GLY A 265 -21.32 18.19 5.15
N ARG A 266 -20.04 18.54 5.22
CA ARG A 266 -19.54 19.91 5.35
C ARG A 266 -18.49 20.21 4.29
N ARG A 267 -18.50 21.42 3.79
CA ARG A 267 -17.46 21.98 2.92
C ARG A 267 -17.17 23.42 3.29
N LEU A 268 -16.10 23.97 2.74
CA LEU A 268 -15.85 25.42 2.92
C LEU A 268 -17.07 26.20 2.40
N GLY A 269 -17.64 27.04 3.28
CA GLY A 269 -18.82 27.86 2.97
C GLY A 269 -20.18 27.24 3.27
N GLY A 270 -20.26 26.06 3.91
CA GLY A 270 -21.54 25.52 4.37
C GLY A 270 -21.67 24.00 4.45
N THR A 271 -22.89 23.57 4.66
CA THR A 271 -23.28 22.14 4.69
C THR A 271 -23.73 21.69 3.31
N ILE A 272 -23.65 20.40 3.06
CA ILE A 272 -24.25 19.72 1.91
C ILE A 272 -25.28 18.71 2.40
N THR A 273 -26.35 18.57 1.62
CA THR A 273 -27.34 17.50 1.79
C THR A 273 -27.73 17.04 0.39
N GLU A 274 -27.58 15.75 0.11
CA GLU A 274 -27.86 15.18 -1.19
C GLU A 274 -28.50 13.80 -1.05
N ASP A 275 -29.57 13.54 -1.82
CA ASP A 275 -30.21 12.22 -1.90
C ASP A 275 -29.64 11.48 -3.12
N VAL A 276 -29.21 10.22 -2.91
CA VAL A 276 -28.63 9.33 -3.92
C VAL A 276 -29.24 7.94 -3.83
N ASP A 277 -29.15 7.14 -4.88
CA ASP A 277 -29.67 5.77 -4.87
C ASP A 277 -28.73 4.83 -4.10
N PHE A 278 -27.44 5.03 -4.25
CA PHE A 278 -26.39 4.20 -3.63
C PHE A 278 -25.24 5.04 -3.11
N VAL A 279 -24.53 4.50 -2.11
CA VAL A 279 -23.29 5.03 -1.58
C VAL A 279 -22.20 3.95 -1.62
N VAL A 280 -20.99 4.29 -2.04
CA VAL A 280 -19.81 3.44 -1.87
C VAL A 280 -18.82 4.16 -0.96
N CYS A 281 -18.59 3.62 0.25
CA CYS A 281 -17.62 4.14 1.21
C CYS A 281 -16.23 3.60 0.90
N CYS A 282 -15.33 4.47 0.44
CA CYS A 282 -13.96 4.14 0.03
C CYS A 282 -12.92 4.78 0.95
N VAL A 283 -13.30 5.07 2.20
CA VAL A 283 -12.42 5.68 3.20
C VAL A 283 -11.71 4.62 4.05
N PRO A 284 -10.54 4.92 4.63
CA PRO A 284 -9.90 4.03 5.61
C PRO A 284 -10.84 3.72 6.78
N VAL A 285 -10.72 2.51 7.35
CA VAL A 285 -11.62 2.08 8.44
C VAL A 285 -11.65 3.06 9.63
N PRO A 286 -10.52 3.60 10.11
CA PRO A 286 -10.55 4.59 11.18
C PRO A 286 -11.32 5.88 10.83
N ALA A 287 -11.33 6.25 9.55
CA ALA A 287 -12.13 7.39 9.08
C ALA A 287 -13.60 7.03 8.91
N LEU A 288 -13.93 5.77 8.60
CA LEU A 288 -15.31 5.27 8.52
C LEU A 288 -16.02 5.32 9.89
N ASP A 289 -15.32 5.05 11.00
CA ASP A 289 -15.88 5.16 12.36
C ASP A 289 -16.33 6.60 12.71
N GLN A 290 -15.85 7.60 11.95
CA GLN A 290 -16.25 9.00 12.12
C GLN A 290 -17.52 9.37 11.34
N ILE A 291 -18.03 8.50 10.48
CA ILE A 291 -19.24 8.72 9.68
C ILE A 291 -20.44 8.06 10.37
N SER A 292 -21.43 8.87 10.75
CA SER A 292 -22.69 8.35 11.31
C SER A 292 -23.50 7.64 10.23
N ILE A 293 -23.86 6.37 10.43
CA ILE A 293 -24.73 5.61 9.52
C ILE A 293 -26.05 5.33 10.22
N ARG A 294 -27.19 5.68 9.60
CA ARG A 294 -28.53 5.52 10.16
C ARG A 294 -29.49 4.78 9.21
N PRO A 295 -30.15 3.67 9.66
CA PRO A 295 -29.89 2.97 10.92
C PRO A 295 -28.46 2.47 11.01
N GLY A 296 -27.98 2.28 12.25
CA GLY A 296 -26.57 1.92 12.47
C GLY A 296 -26.21 0.56 11.91
N LEU A 297 -24.95 0.40 11.55
CA LEU A 297 -24.38 -0.88 11.11
C LEU A 297 -24.59 -2.00 12.14
N PRO A 298 -24.66 -3.27 11.74
CA PRO A 298 -24.69 -4.43 12.63
C PRO A 298 -23.53 -4.41 13.65
N HIS A 299 -23.75 -5.02 14.82
CA HIS A 299 -22.77 -4.98 15.90
C HIS A 299 -21.41 -5.54 15.50
N HIS A 300 -21.38 -6.67 14.79
CA HIS A 300 -20.13 -7.30 14.33
C HIS A 300 -19.32 -6.39 13.39
N GLN A 301 -20.00 -5.67 12.49
CA GLN A 301 -19.37 -4.73 11.56
C GLN A 301 -18.80 -3.51 12.28
N ARG A 302 -19.54 -2.93 13.24
CA ARG A 302 -19.02 -1.84 14.08
C ARG A 302 -17.84 -2.28 14.94
N HIS A 303 -17.88 -3.53 15.45
CA HIS A 303 -16.77 -4.10 16.21
C HIS A 303 -15.52 -4.24 15.36
N ALA A 304 -15.66 -4.71 14.11
CA ALA A 304 -14.58 -4.81 13.15
C ALA A 304 -13.98 -3.42 12.80
N ILE A 305 -14.85 -2.43 12.54
CA ILE A 305 -14.42 -1.05 12.25
C ILE A 305 -13.53 -0.47 13.35
N ARG A 306 -13.83 -0.77 14.62
CA ARG A 306 -13.09 -0.26 15.78
C ARG A 306 -11.88 -1.09 16.17
N GLY A 307 -11.85 -2.35 15.74
CA GLY A 307 -10.87 -3.31 16.21
C GLY A 307 -9.72 -3.59 15.23
N ILE A 308 -9.93 -3.42 13.94
CA ILE A 308 -8.92 -3.72 12.92
C ILE A 308 -7.66 -2.88 13.10
N SER A 309 -6.52 -3.53 13.06
CA SER A 309 -5.22 -2.87 13.21
C SER A 309 -4.82 -2.06 12.00
N TYR A 310 -4.27 -0.87 12.24
CA TYR A 310 -3.65 -0.01 11.24
C TYR A 310 -2.22 0.30 11.63
N ALA A 311 -1.30 0.09 10.70
CA ALA A 311 0.11 0.40 10.90
C ALA A 311 0.40 1.87 10.64
N SER A 312 1.22 2.48 11.50
CA SER A 312 1.80 3.81 11.28
C SER A 312 2.88 3.74 10.21
N SER A 313 3.04 4.79 9.42
CA SER A 313 4.14 4.90 8.46
C SER A 313 4.60 6.33 8.29
N THR A 314 5.93 6.50 8.28
CA THR A 314 6.58 7.81 8.07
C THR A 314 7.67 7.67 7.01
N LYS A 315 7.72 8.61 6.09
CA LYS A 315 8.85 8.78 5.17
C LYS A 315 9.51 10.13 5.37
N THR A 316 10.82 10.15 5.23
CA THR A 316 11.60 11.37 5.07
C THR A 316 12.25 11.38 3.70
N LEU A 317 11.94 12.39 2.91
CA LEU A 317 12.59 12.66 1.64
C LEU A 317 13.76 13.61 1.86
N VAL A 318 14.89 13.30 1.27
CA VAL A 318 16.09 14.16 1.30
C VAL A 318 16.47 14.52 -0.13
N HIS A 319 16.32 15.80 -0.47
CA HIS A 319 16.82 16.35 -1.71
C HIS A 319 18.33 16.54 -1.62
N THR A 320 19.04 16.21 -2.68
CA THR A 320 20.50 16.33 -2.76
C THR A 320 20.92 17.01 -4.05
N LYS A 321 21.99 17.81 -3.99
CA LYS A 321 22.55 18.56 -5.12
C LYS A 321 23.19 17.66 -6.19
N ARG A 322 23.62 16.46 -5.79
CA ARG A 322 24.15 15.39 -6.64
C ARG A 322 23.88 14.04 -6.00
N ARG A 323 24.04 12.98 -6.76
CA ARG A 323 23.78 11.60 -6.30
C ARG A 323 25.07 10.99 -5.71
N GLY A 324 25.46 11.43 -4.51
CA GLY A 324 26.68 10.94 -3.84
C GLY A 324 26.74 9.42 -3.73
N TRP A 325 25.61 8.75 -3.45
CA TRP A 325 25.52 7.27 -3.40
C TRP A 325 25.82 6.58 -4.73
N GLU A 326 25.57 7.24 -5.90
CA GLU A 326 25.94 6.72 -7.22
C GLU A 326 27.41 6.95 -7.52
N LEU A 327 27.93 8.15 -7.20
CA LEU A 327 29.30 8.55 -7.49
C LEU A 327 30.33 7.86 -6.60
N ASP A 328 30.07 7.90 -5.29
CA ASP A 328 31.03 7.47 -4.27
C ASP A 328 30.83 5.97 -3.89
N ASP A 329 29.57 5.51 -3.81
CA ASP A 329 29.23 4.16 -3.38
C ASP A 329 28.80 3.21 -4.52
N ARG A 330 28.59 3.71 -5.74
CA ARG A 330 28.14 2.92 -6.90
C ARG A 330 26.80 2.23 -6.69
N ILE A 331 25.90 2.83 -5.95
CA ILE A 331 24.55 2.31 -5.70
C ILE A 331 23.57 2.94 -6.69
N PHE A 332 22.95 2.13 -7.54
CA PHE A 332 21.95 2.56 -8.53
C PHE A 332 20.60 1.91 -8.22
N GLY A 333 19.73 2.64 -7.53
CA GLY A 333 18.45 2.13 -7.05
C GLY A 333 18.59 1.12 -5.91
N GLY A 334 17.47 0.57 -5.44
CA GLY A 334 17.40 -0.36 -4.33
C GLY A 334 17.32 0.33 -2.98
N GLY A 335 17.50 -0.44 -1.90
CA GLY A 335 17.43 0.04 -0.54
C GLY A 335 18.58 -0.46 0.33
N SER A 336 18.99 0.38 1.27
CA SER A 336 19.86 0.02 2.41
C SER A 336 19.01 -0.14 3.65
N PHE A 337 19.35 -1.13 4.48
CA PHE A 337 18.58 -1.49 5.67
C PHE A 337 19.45 -1.37 6.93
N THR A 338 18.86 -0.84 8.00
CA THR A 338 19.62 -0.52 9.21
C THR A 338 18.82 -0.80 10.48
N ASP A 339 19.53 -1.03 11.59
CA ASP A 339 18.99 -0.98 12.96
C ASP A 339 18.99 0.44 13.54
N MET A 340 19.48 1.42 12.77
CA MET A 340 19.42 2.83 13.15
C MET A 340 17.98 3.38 13.08
N PRO A 341 17.69 4.52 13.72
CA PRO A 341 16.34 5.11 13.74
C PRO A 341 15.68 5.37 12.37
N ILE A 342 16.45 5.45 11.28
CA ILE A 342 15.94 5.62 9.93
C ILE A 342 15.38 4.34 9.32
N GLN A 343 15.74 3.18 9.83
CA GLN A 343 15.37 1.82 9.42
C GLN A 343 15.75 1.48 7.97
N GLN A 344 15.22 2.19 7.01
CA GLN A 344 15.45 1.95 5.57
C GLN A 344 15.80 3.26 4.87
N CYS A 345 16.72 3.19 3.94
CA CYS A 345 17.04 4.24 2.97
C CYS A 345 16.84 3.69 1.56
N TRP A 346 16.04 4.38 0.71
CA TRP A 346 15.76 3.94 -0.66
C TRP A 346 16.28 4.94 -1.68
N TYR A 347 16.96 4.42 -2.70
CA TYR A 347 17.58 5.20 -3.77
C TYR A 347 16.66 5.23 -5.00
N PRO A 348 16.61 6.36 -5.74
CA PRO A 348 15.83 6.43 -6.96
C PRO A 348 16.33 5.42 -8.00
N SER A 349 15.40 4.76 -8.70
CA SER A 349 15.71 3.75 -9.73
C SER A 349 15.85 4.36 -11.13
N ASP A 350 15.66 5.66 -11.26
CA ASP A 350 15.56 6.37 -12.54
C ASP A 350 16.85 6.39 -13.36
N ASN A 351 18.01 6.21 -12.72
CA ASN A 351 19.31 6.09 -13.38
C ASN A 351 19.87 4.66 -13.37
N ALA A 352 19.10 3.68 -12.87
CA ALA A 352 19.54 2.30 -12.80
C ALA A 352 19.29 1.54 -14.12
N ARG A 353 20.26 0.73 -14.57
CA ARG A 353 20.07 -0.31 -15.58
C ARG A 353 20.76 -1.60 -15.14
N PRO A 354 20.20 -2.78 -15.46
CA PRO A 354 20.85 -4.05 -15.15
C PRO A 354 22.11 -4.23 -16.02
N VAL A 355 23.14 -4.86 -15.48
CA VAL A 355 24.40 -5.16 -16.21
C VAL A 355 24.15 -6.20 -17.28
N ASP A 356 23.36 -7.23 -17.00
CA ASP A 356 23.03 -8.30 -17.94
C ASP A 356 21.63 -8.09 -18.49
N GLY A 357 21.50 -7.92 -19.81
CA GLY A 357 20.21 -7.70 -20.49
C GLY A 357 19.20 -8.85 -20.41
N ARG A 358 19.40 -9.83 -19.52
CA ARG A 358 18.49 -10.96 -19.28
C ARG A 358 17.46 -10.60 -18.21
N THR A 359 16.23 -10.40 -18.66
CA THR A 359 15.04 -10.18 -17.86
C THR A 359 14.43 -11.48 -17.28
N ASN A 360 15.16 -12.62 -17.29
CA ASN A 360 14.61 -13.89 -16.85
C ASN A 360 14.41 -13.89 -15.33
N GLY A 361 13.14 -13.97 -14.97
CA GLY A 361 12.66 -14.13 -13.60
C GLY A 361 13.37 -15.29 -12.91
N SER A 362 13.44 -15.21 -11.58
CA SER A 362 14.00 -16.20 -10.67
C SER A 362 15.50 -16.15 -10.40
N THR A 363 16.00 -15.01 -9.96
CA THR A 363 17.08 -14.99 -8.96
C THR A 363 16.93 -13.73 -8.11
N VAL A 364 16.20 -13.84 -7.03
CA VAL A 364 16.27 -12.91 -5.91
C VAL A 364 17.77 -12.81 -5.54
N GLY A 365 18.38 -11.66 -5.78
CA GLY A 365 19.62 -11.29 -5.12
C GLY A 365 20.91 -11.23 -5.94
N ARG A 366 20.97 -11.30 -7.26
CA ARG A 366 22.25 -11.27 -8.01
C ARG A 366 22.32 -10.31 -9.19
N ARG A 367 21.33 -9.48 -9.46
CA ARG A 367 21.46 -8.47 -10.52
C ARG A 367 22.30 -7.31 -10.01
N ARG A 368 23.42 -7.06 -10.69
CA ARG A 368 24.16 -5.81 -10.51
C ARG A 368 23.51 -4.71 -11.34
N TRP A 369 23.52 -3.52 -10.78
CA TRP A 369 22.97 -2.33 -11.37
C TRP A 369 24.09 -1.33 -11.65
N VAL A 370 24.00 -0.61 -12.76
CA VAL A 370 24.96 0.43 -13.14
C VAL A 370 24.21 1.67 -13.61
N ALA A 371 24.91 2.78 -13.74
CA ALA A 371 24.34 3.99 -14.31
C ALA A 371 23.76 3.73 -15.70
N ARG A 372 22.58 4.22 -15.95
CA ARG A 372 22.02 4.37 -17.28
C ARG A 372 22.75 5.50 -18.01
N ASP A 373 22.97 6.61 -17.30
CA ASP A 373 23.69 7.79 -17.74
C ASP A 373 24.61 8.25 -16.60
N THR A 374 25.92 8.30 -16.87
CA THR A 374 26.91 8.70 -15.88
C THR A 374 26.87 10.20 -15.57
N GLN A 375 26.41 11.04 -16.49
CA GLN A 375 26.25 12.47 -16.24
C GLN A 375 25.14 12.74 -15.26
N ARG A 376 24.07 11.94 -15.30
CA ARG A 376 22.95 12.04 -14.39
C ARG A 376 23.32 11.85 -12.91
N SER A 377 24.39 11.16 -12.61
CA SER A 377 24.89 11.04 -11.23
C SER A 377 25.37 12.38 -10.64
N HIS A 378 25.64 13.37 -11.46
CA HIS A 378 26.01 14.73 -11.05
C HIS A 378 24.80 15.66 -10.90
N GLU A 379 23.60 15.23 -11.30
CA GLU A 379 22.37 16.00 -11.20
C GLU A 379 21.72 15.84 -9.81
N PRO A 380 20.89 16.82 -9.41
CA PRO A 380 20.07 16.70 -8.20
C PRO A 380 19.18 15.44 -8.23
N ALA A 381 18.87 14.93 -7.05
CA ALA A 381 17.93 13.83 -6.89
C ALA A 381 17.34 13.78 -5.49
N VAL A 382 16.32 12.95 -5.32
CA VAL A 382 15.68 12.73 -4.03
C VAL A 382 15.86 11.28 -3.61
N LEU A 383 16.38 11.07 -2.41
CA LEU A 383 16.36 9.76 -1.77
C LEU A 383 15.30 9.71 -0.67
N VAL A 384 14.74 8.53 -0.43
CA VAL A 384 13.97 8.28 0.78
C VAL A 384 14.97 8.01 1.90
N GLY A 385 15.32 9.06 2.65
CA GLY A 385 16.37 9.00 3.68
C GLY A 385 15.97 8.26 4.95
N ALA A 386 14.66 8.13 5.19
CA ALA A 386 14.11 7.28 6.23
C ALA A 386 12.76 6.72 5.78
N TYR A 387 12.52 5.43 6.04
CA TYR A 387 11.21 4.81 5.84
C TYR A 387 10.90 3.91 7.03
N LEU A 388 9.94 4.36 7.82
CA LEU A 388 9.64 3.83 9.13
C LEU A 388 8.22 3.31 9.18
N TRP A 389 8.00 2.21 9.93
CA TRP A 389 6.70 1.63 10.16
C TRP A 389 6.44 1.37 11.65
N GLY A 390 5.16 1.25 12.01
CA GLY A 390 4.69 0.85 13.32
C GLY A 390 5.17 1.76 14.45
N ALA A 391 5.66 1.17 15.53
CA ALA A 391 6.07 1.90 16.74
C ALA A 391 7.22 2.89 16.46
N ASN A 392 8.13 2.56 15.54
CA ASN A 392 9.25 3.43 15.21
C ASN A 392 8.82 4.68 14.43
N ALA A 393 7.83 4.54 13.54
CA ALA A 393 7.22 5.70 12.89
C ALA A 393 6.59 6.65 13.92
N ARG A 394 5.83 6.12 14.87
CA ARG A 394 5.22 6.93 15.96
C ARG A 394 6.28 7.60 16.85
N ARG A 395 7.33 6.87 17.28
CA ARG A 395 8.44 7.46 18.07
C ARG A 395 9.13 8.59 17.34
N PHE A 396 9.40 8.41 16.05
CA PHE A 396 10.04 9.43 15.22
C PHE A 396 9.21 10.72 15.17
N THR A 397 7.90 10.63 15.06
CA THR A 397 7.02 11.82 14.96
C THR A 397 6.87 12.59 16.27
N THR A 398 7.26 12.00 17.43
CA THR A 398 7.28 12.75 18.70
C THR A 398 8.47 13.70 18.81
N LEU A 399 9.49 13.56 17.96
CA LEU A 399 10.64 14.47 17.94
C LEU A 399 10.24 15.83 17.32
N PRO A 400 10.81 16.94 17.82
CA PRO A 400 10.72 18.23 17.13
C PRO A 400 11.24 18.15 15.68
N PRO A 401 10.73 18.95 14.74
CA PRO A 401 11.17 18.90 13.33
C PRO A 401 12.68 19.00 13.13
N ALA A 402 13.35 19.94 13.78
CA ALA A 402 14.80 20.12 13.67
C ALA A 402 15.58 18.88 14.20
N ASP A 403 15.07 18.21 15.23
CA ASP A 403 15.69 16.99 15.75
C ASP A 403 15.48 15.80 14.80
N ARG A 404 14.36 15.76 14.06
CA ARG A 404 14.13 14.76 13.00
C ARG A 404 15.14 14.92 11.87
N ASP A 405 15.35 16.17 11.38
CA ASP A 405 16.35 16.49 10.36
C ASP A 405 17.74 16.02 10.79
N LEU A 406 18.15 16.44 11.99
CA LEU A 406 19.46 16.09 12.53
C LEU A 406 19.65 14.59 12.70
N LEU A 407 18.61 13.88 13.16
CA LEU A 407 18.65 12.42 13.34
C LEU A 407 18.82 11.71 11.99
N VAL A 408 18.01 12.09 10.98
CA VAL A 408 18.08 11.49 9.64
C VAL A 408 19.45 11.76 9.02
N LEU A 409 19.93 13.01 9.05
CA LEU A 409 21.21 13.37 8.47
C LEU A 409 22.38 12.67 9.15
N LYS A 410 22.39 12.52 10.48
CA LYS A 410 23.41 11.76 11.20
C LYS A 410 23.41 10.27 10.84
N CYS A 411 22.24 9.67 10.64
CA CYS A 411 22.15 8.27 10.22
C CYS A 411 22.63 8.10 8.77
N LEU A 412 22.23 9.02 7.89
CA LEU A 412 22.68 9.00 6.50
C LEU A 412 24.19 9.22 6.36
N GLU A 413 24.80 10.10 7.16
CA GLU A 413 26.26 10.28 7.19
C GLU A 413 27.00 9.02 7.60
N ARG A 414 26.45 8.20 8.53
CA ARG A 414 27.02 6.89 8.88
C ARG A 414 26.89 5.88 7.74
N LEU A 415 25.79 5.98 6.98
CA LEU A 415 25.54 5.10 5.86
C LEU A 415 26.35 5.52 4.62
N HIS A 416 26.43 6.82 4.35
CA HIS A 416 27.09 7.46 3.22
C HIS A 416 27.97 8.62 3.70
N PRO A 417 29.22 8.39 4.12
CA PRO A 417 30.11 9.44 4.58
C PRO A 417 30.24 10.56 3.52
N GLY A 418 29.96 11.77 3.94
CA GLY A 418 30.02 12.97 3.08
C GLY A 418 28.68 13.38 2.45
N ILE A 419 27.58 12.65 2.68
CA ILE A 419 26.25 13.00 2.12
C ILE A 419 25.74 14.36 2.64
N LEU A 420 26.18 14.79 3.81
CA LEU A 420 25.81 16.10 4.38
C LEU A 420 26.20 17.28 3.47
N ARG A 421 27.23 17.13 2.65
CA ARG A 421 27.65 18.18 1.68
C ARG A 421 26.66 18.35 0.54
N ASP A 422 25.95 17.28 0.24
CA ASP A 422 25.04 17.19 -0.90
C ASP A 422 23.58 17.40 -0.48
N ALA A 423 23.22 17.17 0.77
CA ALA A 423 21.88 17.37 1.31
C ALA A 423 21.49 18.85 1.27
N ASP A 424 20.31 19.15 0.74
CA ASP A 424 19.84 20.52 0.44
C ASP A 424 18.50 20.82 1.10
N ASP A 425 17.52 19.92 0.98
CA ASP A 425 16.19 20.09 1.55
C ASP A 425 15.65 18.77 2.11
N ILE A 426 14.79 18.84 3.12
CA ILE A 426 14.25 17.67 3.82
C ILE A 426 12.75 17.84 4.01
N VAL A 427 11.99 16.78 3.67
CA VAL A 427 10.53 16.73 3.88
C VAL A 427 10.16 15.48 4.66
N HIS A 428 9.53 15.67 5.81
CA HIS A 428 8.93 14.59 6.60
C HIS A 428 7.46 14.43 6.28
N TRP A 429 7.01 13.19 6.17
CA TRP A 429 5.60 12.87 5.97
C TRP A 429 5.18 11.70 6.84
N ASN A 430 4.29 11.99 7.78
CA ASN A 430 3.69 10.98 8.64
C ASN A 430 2.21 10.78 8.26
N TRP A 431 1.82 9.55 8.00
CA TRP A 431 0.46 9.25 7.60
C TRP A 431 -0.55 9.36 8.73
N ASP A 432 -0.13 9.18 10.00
CA ASP A 432 -1.01 9.27 11.15
C ASP A 432 -1.57 10.70 11.34
N ASP A 433 -0.80 11.72 10.93
CA ASP A 433 -1.14 13.14 11.07
C ASP A 433 -1.97 13.65 9.89
N GLN A 434 -2.19 12.84 8.85
CA GLN A 434 -2.87 13.32 7.65
C GLN A 434 -4.38 13.36 7.83
N VAL A 435 -4.97 14.47 7.42
CA VAL A 435 -6.42 14.68 7.44
C VAL A 435 -7.13 13.57 6.63
N GLY A 436 -8.10 12.92 7.26
CA GLY A 436 -8.90 11.86 6.63
C GLY A 436 -8.33 10.46 6.71
N MET A 437 -7.12 10.29 7.26
CA MET A 437 -6.54 8.95 7.42
C MET A 437 -6.98 8.23 8.69
N GLY A 438 -7.41 8.98 9.71
CA GLY A 438 -7.94 8.40 10.93
C GLY A 438 -6.89 7.77 11.87
N GLY A 439 -5.59 8.05 11.66
CA GLY A 439 -4.53 7.59 12.56
C GLY A 439 -3.88 6.27 12.12
N GLY A 440 -3.53 6.13 10.86
CA GLY A 440 -2.76 4.99 10.35
C GLY A 440 -2.55 5.03 8.84
N ALA A 441 -1.53 4.33 8.36
CA ALA A 441 -1.17 4.31 6.95
C ALA A 441 -1.89 3.21 6.16
N PHE A 442 -2.03 2.01 6.74
CA PHE A 442 -2.62 0.86 6.04
C PHE A 442 -3.07 -0.20 7.04
N ALA A 443 -4.03 -1.03 6.63
CA ALA A 443 -4.44 -2.20 7.40
C ALA A 443 -3.28 -3.19 7.46
N HIS A 444 -3.03 -3.74 8.65
CA HIS A 444 -2.00 -4.74 8.85
C HIS A 444 -2.32 -5.59 10.08
N LEU A 445 -2.76 -6.81 9.83
CA LEU A 445 -3.52 -7.57 10.80
C LEU A 445 -2.64 -8.28 11.82
N ALA A 446 -3.03 -8.16 13.07
CA ALA A 446 -2.47 -8.92 14.18
C ALA A 446 -3.04 -10.37 14.23
N PRO A 447 -2.42 -11.27 15.01
CA PRO A 447 -2.95 -12.62 15.21
C PRO A 447 -4.43 -12.64 15.60
N GLY A 448 -5.22 -13.46 14.91
CA GLY A 448 -6.66 -13.63 15.12
C GLY A 448 -7.56 -12.57 14.48
N GLU A 449 -7.03 -11.50 13.91
CA GLU A 449 -7.85 -10.41 13.36
C GLU A 449 -8.53 -10.77 12.03
N HIS A 450 -7.94 -11.63 11.20
CA HIS A 450 -8.55 -12.07 9.94
C HIS A 450 -9.94 -12.66 10.15
N THR A 451 -10.04 -13.65 11.02
CA THR A 451 -11.31 -14.33 11.32
C THR A 451 -12.26 -13.46 12.14
N ARG A 452 -11.70 -12.60 13.01
CA ARG A 452 -12.48 -11.77 13.94
C ARG A 452 -13.09 -10.55 13.27
N TYR A 453 -12.39 -9.91 12.33
CA TYR A 453 -12.77 -8.61 11.82
C TYR A 453 -13.07 -8.57 10.32
N LEU A 454 -12.35 -9.32 9.48
CA LEU A 454 -12.57 -9.22 8.03
C LEU A 454 -13.87 -9.89 7.61
N THR A 455 -14.29 -10.97 8.29
CA THR A 455 -15.56 -11.62 7.99
C THR A 455 -16.72 -10.65 8.25
N GLY A 456 -17.39 -10.24 7.18
CA GLY A 456 -18.55 -9.33 7.23
C GLY A 456 -18.23 -7.84 7.27
N LEU A 457 -16.95 -7.40 7.38
CA LEU A 457 -16.61 -5.98 7.34
C LEU A 457 -17.08 -5.31 6.04
N GLY A 458 -16.93 -6.00 4.90
CA GLY A 458 -17.36 -5.53 3.58
C GLY A 458 -18.83 -5.81 3.24
N THR A 459 -19.62 -6.34 4.18
CA THR A 459 -21.04 -6.64 3.92
C THR A 459 -21.82 -5.35 3.64
N PRO A 460 -22.54 -5.26 2.50
CA PRO A 460 -23.36 -4.09 2.18
C PRO A 460 -24.48 -3.85 3.22
N HIS A 461 -24.87 -2.60 3.38
CA HIS A 461 -25.87 -2.21 4.38
C HIS A 461 -27.09 -1.49 3.75
N PRO A 462 -28.33 -1.84 4.15
CA PRO A 462 -28.70 -3.04 4.90
C PRO A 462 -28.54 -4.30 4.04
N THR A 463 -28.51 -5.47 4.65
CA THR A 463 -28.26 -6.74 3.94
C THR A 463 -29.40 -7.18 3.04
N ASP A 464 -30.65 -6.83 3.40
CA ASP A 464 -31.88 -7.19 2.66
C ASP A 464 -32.19 -6.25 1.49
N ASP A 465 -31.79 -4.99 1.57
CA ASP A 465 -31.92 -3.99 0.50
C ASP A 465 -30.66 -3.10 0.43
N PRO A 466 -29.54 -3.62 -0.10
CA PRO A 466 -28.25 -2.94 -0.06
C PRO A 466 -28.26 -1.56 -0.73
N ARG A 467 -27.82 -0.54 0.01
CA ARG A 467 -27.69 0.85 -0.46
C ARG A 467 -26.35 1.47 -0.16
N ILE A 468 -25.66 0.96 0.87
CA ILE A 468 -24.32 1.41 1.26
C ILE A 468 -23.36 0.24 1.08
N PHE A 469 -22.33 0.44 0.28
CA PHE A 469 -21.29 -0.52 -0.06
C PHE A 469 -19.95 -0.02 0.47
N PHE A 470 -18.97 -0.91 0.59
CA PHE A 470 -17.67 -0.59 1.16
C PHE A 470 -16.56 -1.06 0.23
N ALA A 471 -15.49 -0.25 0.11
CA ALA A 471 -14.29 -0.59 -0.62
C ALA A 471 -13.05 0.05 0.05
N GLY A 472 -11.90 -0.55 -0.11
CA GLY A 472 -10.63 -0.11 0.44
C GLY A 472 -9.65 -1.28 0.51
N GLU A 473 -8.35 -1.01 0.64
CA GLU A 473 -7.34 -2.08 0.69
C GLU A 473 -7.60 -3.07 1.85
N HIS A 474 -8.19 -2.60 2.94
CA HIS A 474 -8.58 -3.37 4.12
C HIS A 474 -9.70 -4.41 3.88
N LEU A 475 -10.34 -4.42 2.72
CA LEU A 475 -11.38 -5.37 2.32
C LEU A 475 -10.89 -6.37 1.25
N SER A 476 -9.60 -6.49 1.09
CA SER A 476 -9.00 -7.36 0.07
C SER A 476 -7.94 -8.28 0.68
N GLY A 477 -7.42 -9.23 -0.10
CA GLY A 477 -6.23 -9.99 0.25
C GLY A 477 -4.91 -9.23 0.10
N ALA A 478 -4.94 -7.99 -0.41
CA ALA A 478 -3.76 -7.20 -0.69
C ALA A 478 -3.72 -5.92 0.17
N HIS A 479 -3.62 -6.10 1.51
CA HIS A 479 -3.49 -4.98 2.44
C HIS A 479 -2.24 -4.16 2.14
N ALA A 480 -2.26 -2.87 2.48
CA ALA A 480 -1.18 -1.90 2.25
C ALA A 480 -0.85 -1.59 0.78
N TRP A 481 -1.54 -2.18 -0.20
CA TRP A 481 -1.26 -2.00 -1.62
C TRP A 481 -2.39 -1.31 -2.39
N MET A 482 -2.03 -0.60 -3.46
CA MET A 482 -3.00 -0.04 -4.41
C MET A 482 -3.84 -1.15 -5.07
N GLN A 483 -3.25 -2.35 -5.23
CA GLN A 483 -3.94 -3.53 -5.77
C GLN A 483 -5.18 -3.88 -4.97
N GLY A 484 -5.06 -3.94 -3.64
CA GLY A 484 -6.19 -4.25 -2.77
C GLY A 484 -7.29 -3.19 -2.82
N ALA A 485 -6.89 -1.92 -2.92
CA ALA A 485 -7.85 -0.83 -3.09
C ALA A 485 -8.62 -0.94 -4.43
N ALA A 486 -7.94 -1.28 -5.53
CA ALA A 486 -8.57 -1.46 -6.83
C ALA A 486 -9.45 -2.73 -6.86
N GLN A 487 -8.97 -3.84 -6.29
CA GLN A 487 -9.69 -5.11 -6.24
C GLN A 487 -11.01 -4.98 -5.48
N SER A 488 -10.98 -4.42 -4.27
CA SER A 488 -12.19 -4.21 -3.46
C SER A 488 -13.16 -3.22 -4.10
N ALA A 489 -12.65 -2.19 -4.79
CA ALA A 489 -13.48 -1.26 -5.56
C ALA A 489 -14.22 -1.95 -6.69
N LEU A 490 -13.55 -2.82 -7.46
CA LEU A 490 -14.17 -3.60 -8.53
C LEU A 490 -15.23 -4.57 -8.00
N ALA A 491 -14.99 -5.18 -6.81
CA ALA A 491 -16.01 -6.00 -6.15
C ALA A 491 -17.24 -5.17 -5.75
N ALA A 492 -17.05 -3.98 -5.17
CA ALA A 492 -18.14 -3.08 -4.82
C ALA A 492 -18.90 -2.59 -6.07
N VAL A 493 -18.21 -2.33 -7.17
CA VAL A 493 -18.86 -2.01 -8.47
C VAL A 493 -19.77 -3.15 -8.92
N GLY A 494 -19.31 -4.41 -8.85
CA GLY A 494 -20.14 -5.58 -9.14
C GLY A 494 -21.41 -5.62 -8.28
N GLN A 495 -21.27 -5.45 -6.96
CA GLN A 495 -22.40 -5.44 -6.03
C GLN A 495 -23.42 -4.33 -6.35
N VAL A 496 -22.97 -3.12 -6.72
CA VAL A 496 -23.87 -2.02 -7.13
C VAL A 496 -24.62 -2.36 -8.42
N LEU A 497 -23.94 -2.97 -9.40
CA LEU A 497 -24.54 -3.39 -10.67
C LEU A 497 -25.62 -4.46 -10.47
N ASP A 498 -25.32 -5.49 -9.72
CA ASP A 498 -26.25 -6.58 -9.39
C ASP A 498 -27.51 -6.03 -8.72
N ARG A 499 -27.34 -5.09 -7.79
CA ARG A 499 -28.46 -4.45 -7.10
C ARG A 499 -29.26 -3.52 -8.04
N GLY A 500 -28.62 -2.80 -8.93
CA GLY A 500 -29.26 -1.93 -9.92
C GLY A 500 -30.17 -2.73 -10.87
N GLN A 501 -29.70 -3.86 -11.37
CA GLN A 501 -30.49 -4.76 -12.26
C GLN A 501 -31.71 -5.31 -11.55
N HIS A 502 -31.61 -5.77 -10.32
CA HIS A 502 -32.76 -6.27 -9.54
C HIS A 502 -33.81 -5.18 -9.27
N ALA A 503 -33.41 -3.92 -9.12
CA ALA A 503 -34.34 -2.80 -8.94
C ALA A 503 -35.13 -2.51 -10.21
N ASP A 504 -34.49 -2.54 -11.37
CA ASP A 504 -35.14 -2.33 -12.68
C ASP A 504 -36.10 -3.47 -13.02
N ASP A 505 -35.77 -4.71 -12.76
CA ASP A 505 -36.63 -5.86 -12.97
C ASP A 505 -37.87 -5.84 -12.06
N THR A 506 -37.71 -5.45 -10.81
CA THR A 506 -38.81 -5.30 -9.84
C THR A 506 -39.73 -4.14 -10.24
N ALA A 507 -39.18 -3.05 -10.77
CA ALA A 507 -39.98 -1.92 -11.28
C ALA A 507 -40.79 -2.30 -12.54
N ARG A 508 -40.18 -3.05 -13.44
CA ARG A 508 -40.86 -3.56 -14.66
C ARG A 508 -42.01 -4.52 -14.34
N LEU A 509 -41.80 -5.45 -13.37
CA LEU A 509 -42.82 -6.38 -12.90
C LEU A 509 -43.97 -5.71 -12.15
N ARG A 510 -43.79 -4.51 -11.58
CA ARG A 510 -44.87 -3.74 -10.95
C ARG A 510 -45.61 -2.80 -11.91
N ALA A 511 -45.05 -2.55 -13.07
CA ALA A 511 -45.63 -1.66 -14.10
C ALA A 511 -46.37 -2.42 -15.21
N GLY A 512 -46.24 -3.76 -15.29
CA GLY A 512 -47.00 -4.67 -16.16
C GLY A 512 -48.05 -5.43 -15.35
#